data_eb11db3d10e006ed380e1148627d0cdd
#
_entry.id   eb11db3d10e006ed380e1148627d0cdd
#
_cell.length_a   1.000
_cell.length_b   1.000
_cell.length_c   1.000
_cell.angle_alpha   90.00
_cell.angle_beta   90.00
_cell.angle_gamma   90.00
#
_symmetry.space_group_name_H-M   'P 1'
#
loop_
_entity.id
_entity.type
_entity.pdbx_description
1 polymer ?
#
loop_
_entity_poly.entity_id
_entity_poly.type
_entity_poly.pdbx_seq_one_letter_code
_entity_poly.pdbx_strand_id
1 'polypeptide(L)'
;TVNPYFGYDAINPFVDAARTTGGGLFVLVLTSNESASQVQGLTLADGSSVCHSVARLVQAWASAEGLVGKSGYSCVGAVVSPRDLESTVRIRALMPNCIFLVPGFGAQGRTADEAAKCFKPDGTGAIVTASRSVIYAYEDAKYRSAGIDWQECVAAACREFVATVREVLR
;
A
#
# COMPACT_ATOMS: atom_id res chain seq x y z
N THR A 1 4.66 -9.85 2.08
CA THR A 1 5.33 -8.61 2.54
C THR A 1 6.55 -8.94 3.35
N VAL A 2 7.58 -8.08 3.29
CA VAL A 2 8.85 -8.25 4.00
C VAL A 2 9.16 -7.00 4.83
N ASN A 3 9.93 -7.20 5.92
CA ASN A 3 10.32 -6.11 6.80
C ASN A 3 11.76 -5.66 6.46
N PRO A 4 12.01 -4.36 6.19
CA PRO A 4 13.33 -3.84 5.80
C PRO A 4 14.33 -3.71 6.96
N TYR A 5 13.93 -3.99 8.20
CA TYR A 5 14.72 -3.71 9.40
C TYR A 5 16.12 -4.35 9.39
N PHE A 6 16.27 -5.52 8.78
CA PHE A 6 17.54 -6.23 8.67
C PHE A 6 18.44 -5.78 7.49
N GLY A 7 17.97 -4.84 6.65
CA GLY A 7 18.73 -4.38 5.50
C GLY A 7 18.59 -5.25 4.24
N TYR A 8 19.37 -4.90 3.19
CA TYR A 8 19.18 -5.48 1.84
C TYR A 8 19.57 -6.95 1.74
N ASP A 9 20.59 -7.38 2.44
CA ASP A 9 21.04 -8.78 2.43
C ASP A 9 19.95 -9.75 2.87
N ALA A 10 19.09 -9.34 3.82
CA ALA A 10 17.92 -10.12 4.23
C ALA A 10 16.74 -10.02 3.23
N ILE A 11 16.68 -8.97 2.42
CA ILE A 11 15.63 -8.76 1.41
C ILE A 11 16.00 -9.41 0.07
N ASN A 12 17.29 -9.42 -0.29
CA ASN A 12 17.76 -9.86 -1.59
C ASN A 12 17.29 -11.27 -2.00
N PRO A 13 17.24 -12.29 -1.13
CA PRO A 13 16.72 -13.61 -1.51
C PRO A 13 15.28 -13.58 -2.01
N PHE A 14 14.44 -12.70 -1.45
CA PHE A 14 13.05 -12.52 -1.91
C PHE A 14 12.99 -11.77 -3.24
N VAL A 15 13.90 -10.82 -3.48
CA VAL A 15 14.02 -10.11 -4.77
C VAL A 15 14.43 -11.09 -5.86
N ASP A 16 15.43 -11.93 -5.60
CA ASP A 16 15.90 -12.94 -6.55
C ASP A 16 14.80 -13.98 -6.85
N ALA A 17 14.08 -14.43 -5.84
CA ALA A 17 12.94 -15.32 -6.03
C ALA A 17 11.85 -14.65 -6.88
N ALA A 18 11.49 -13.39 -6.59
CA ALA A 18 10.49 -12.65 -7.37
C ALA A 18 10.91 -12.51 -8.83
N ARG A 19 12.17 -12.14 -9.09
CA ARG A 19 12.73 -12.02 -10.45
C ARG A 19 12.69 -13.34 -11.21
N THR A 20 13.04 -14.45 -10.55
CA THR A 20 13.11 -15.78 -11.17
C THR A 20 11.73 -16.35 -11.49
N THR A 21 10.73 -16.09 -10.62
CA THR A 21 9.39 -16.66 -10.75
C THR A 21 8.39 -15.74 -11.46
N GLY A 22 8.78 -14.51 -11.81
CA GLY A 22 7.85 -13.50 -12.33
C GLY A 22 6.91 -12.95 -11.26
N GLY A 23 7.22 -13.13 -9.98
CA GLY A 23 6.46 -12.62 -8.85
C GLY A 23 6.85 -11.21 -8.45
N GLY A 24 6.37 -10.77 -7.27
CA GLY A 24 6.73 -9.48 -6.67
C GLY A 24 6.70 -9.54 -5.16
N LEU A 25 7.27 -8.52 -4.53
CA LEU A 25 7.23 -8.36 -3.07
C LEU A 25 6.87 -6.93 -2.68
N PHE A 26 6.31 -6.78 -1.49
CA PHE A 26 6.06 -5.47 -0.88
C PHE A 26 6.90 -5.34 0.38
N VAL A 27 7.67 -4.24 0.48
CA VAL A 27 8.47 -3.90 1.64
C VAL A 27 7.70 -2.94 2.54
N LEU A 28 7.71 -3.15 3.85
CA LEU A 28 7.05 -2.26 4.81
C LEU A 28 7.79 -0.91 4.85
N VAL A 29 7.08 0.20 4.55
CA VAL A 29 7.63 1.56 4.56
C VAL A 29 6.87 2.45 5.53
N LEU A 30 5.54 2.54 5.41
CA LEU A 30 4.67 3.29 6.30
C LEU A 30 3.43 2.45 6.61
N THR A 31 3.30 2.01 7.86
CA THR A 31 2.24 1.09 8.26
C THR A 31 1.08 1.79 8.97
N SER A 32 -0.09 1.14 9.02
CA SER A 32 -1.34 1.73 9.49
C SER A 32 -1.58 1.63 11.00
N ASN A 33 -0.80 0.84 11.72
CA ASN A 33 -0.95 0.63 13.16
C ASN A 33 -0.58 1.88 13.98
N GLU A 34 -1.23 2.08 15.12
CA GLU A 34 -1.09 3.29 15.95
C GLU A 34 0.35 3.56 16.39
N SER A 35 1.05 2.54 16.85
CA SER A 35 2.42 2.67 17.36
C SER A 35 3.50 2.76 16.26
N ALA A 36 3.13 2.77 14.98
CA ALA A 36 4.09 2.92 13.89
C ALA A 36 4.97 4.17 14.01
N SER A 37 4.43 5.27 14.55
CA SER A 37 5.15 6.52 14.77
C SER A 37 6.31 6.41 15.76
N GLN A 38 6.28 5.43 16.67
CA GLN A 38 7.37 5.19 17.64
C GLN A 38 8.71 4.84 16.96
N VAL A 39 8.66 4.30 15.74
CA VAL A 39 9.84 3.95 14.94
C VAL A 39 9.86 4.73 13.63
N GLN A 40 8.77 4.63 12.83
CA GLN A 40 8.72 5.17 11.48
C GLN A 40 8.69 6.70 11.43
N GLY A 41 8.16 7.34 12.50
CA GLY A 41 8.07 8.79 12.66
C GLY A 41 9.30 9.44 13.30
N LEU A 42 10.29 8.68 13.77
CA LEU A 42 11.49 9.26 14.38
C LEU A 42 12.24 10.13 13.39
N THR A 43 12.65 11.32 13.85
CA THR A 43 13.41 12.27 13.04
C THR A 43 14.90 11.90 13.06
N LEU A 44 15.50 11.83 11.89
CA LEU A 44 16.92 11.59 11.68
C LEU A 44 17.71 12.91 11.72
N ALA A 45 19.03 12.81 11.79
CA ALA A 45 19.92 13.97 11.85
C ALA A 45 19.81 14.93 10.64
N ASP A 46 19.36 14.41 9.47
CA ASP A 46 19.11 15.20 8.26
C ASP A 46 17.70 15.85 8.23
N GLY A 47 16.94 15.74 9.32
CA GLY A 47 15.57 16.24 9.42
C GLY A 47 14.51 15.36 8.74
N SER A 48 14.87 14.28 8.06
CA SER A 48 13.93 13.33 7.48
C SER A 48 13.41 12.35 8.55
N SER A 49 12.25 11.72 8.29
CA SER A 49 11.79 10.63 9.16
C SER A 49 12.36 9.29 8.72
N VAL A 50 12.34 8.31 9.63
CA VAL A 50 12.77 6.93 9.35
C VAL A 50 12.01 6.36 8.15
N CYS A 51 10.68 6.56 8.04
CA CYS A 51 9.92 6.05 6.89
C CYS A 51 10.38 6.67 5.55
N HIS A 52 10.78 7.95 5.52
CA HIS A 52 11.33 8.57 4.31
C HIS A 52 12.70 7.98 3.94
N SER A 53 13.54 7.69 4.93
CA SER A 53 14.83 7.05 4.69
C SER A 53 14.65 5.62 4.17
N VAL A 54 13.74 4.84 4.77
CA VAL A 54 13.37 3.51 4.28
C VAL A 54 12.80 3.58 2.86
N ALA A 55 11.97 4.57 2.54
CA ALA A 55 11.44 4.77 1.19
C ALA A 55 12.55 4.95 0.15
N ARG A 56 13.58 5.75 0.46
CA ARG A 56 14.75 5.92 -0.43
C ARG A 56 15.52 4.61 -0.62
N LEU A 57 15.74 3.83 0.45
CA LEU A 57 16.41 2.53 0.38
C LEU A 57 15.62 1.56 -0.50
N VAL A 58 14.32 1.42 -0.27
CA VAL A 58 13.45 0.53 -1.05
C VAL A 58 13.38 0.95 -2.51
N GLN A 59 13.33 2.26 -2.82
CA GLN A 59 13.40 2.74 -4.20
C GLN A 59 14.76 2.39 -4.85
N ALA A 60 15.86 2.53 -4.13
CA ALA A 60 17.17 2.14 -4.66
C ALA A 60 17.20 0.64 -4.99
N TRP A 61 16.67 -0.21 -4.11
CA TRP A 61 16.55 -1.66 -4.38
C TRP A 61 15.64 -1.94 -5.57
N ALA A 62 14.47 -1.26 -5.64
CA ALA A 62 13.49 -1.43 -6.71
C ALA A 62 14.02 -1.00 -8.08
N SER A 63 15.00 -0.09 -8.13
CA SER A 63 15.60 0.43 -9.36
C SER A 63 16.81 -0.38 -9.84
N ALA A 64 17.17 -1.47 -9.16
CA ALA A 64 18.27 -2.31 -9.59
C ALA A 64 18.00 -2.91 -10.99
N GLU A 65 19.07 -3.21 -11.72
CA GLU A 65 19.01 -3.70 -13.09
C GLU A 65 18.13 -4.95 -13.23
N GLY A 66 17.25 -4.92 -14.22
CA GLY A 66 16.34 -6.03 -14.54
C GLY A 66 15.12 -6.16 -13.61
N LEU A 67 14.91 -5.25 -12.64
CA LEU A 67 13.74 -5.30 -11.75
C LEU A 67 12.58 -4.42 -12.22
N VAL A 68 12.83 -3.40 -13.03
CA VAL A 68 11.79 -2.54 -13.61
C VAL A 68 11.30 -3.13 -14.92
N GLY A 69 10.02 -3.46 -14.97
CA GLY A 69 9.39 -4.04 -16.15
C GLY A 69 8.98 -2.99 -17.21
N LYS A 70 8.39 -3.45 -18.31
CA LYS A 70 7.90 -2.59 -19.42
C LYS A 70 6.83 -1.57 -18.97
N SER A 71 6.12 -1.85 -17.89
CA SER A 71 5.13 -0.94 -17.28
C SER A 71 5.75 0.25 -16.55
N GLY A 72 7.08 0.29 -16.40
CA GLY A 72 7.78 1.29 -15.59
C GLY A 72 7.75 0.98 -14.08
N TYR A 73 7.15 -0.14 -13.67
CA TYR A 73 7.10 -0.58 -12.28
C TYR A 73 8.06 -1.74 -12.02
N SER A 74 8.62 -1.74 -10.81
CA SER A 74 9.48 -2.80 -10.30
C SER A 74 8.65 -3.94 -9.71
N CYS A 75 9.23 -5.15 -9.67
CA CYS A 75 8.70 -6.25 -8.87
C CYS A 75 8.85 -6.00 -7.35
N VAL A 76 9.58 -4.96 -6.95
CA VAL A 76 9.67 -4.50 -5.55
C VAL A 76 8.74 -3.32 -5.35
N GLY A 77 7.66 -3.55 -4.60
CA GLY A 77 6.71 -2.54 -4.18
C GLY A 77 6.87 -2.17 -2.71
N ALA A 78 5.97 -1.34 -2.20
CA ALA A 78 6.00 -0.88 -0.82
C ALA A 78 4.61 -0.94 -0.17
N VAL A 79 4.55 -1.25 1.13
CA VAL A 79 3.35 -1.04 1.94
C VAL A 79 3.38 0.40 2.44
N VAL A 80 2.39 1.20 2.03
CA VAL A 80 2.27 2.60 2.40
C VAL A 80 0.83 2.89 2.83
N SER A 81 0.62 3.15 4.12
CA SER A 81 -0.67 3.59 4.64
C SER A 81 -0.76 5.13 4.62
N PRO A 82 -1.85 5.72 4.11
CA PRO A 82 -2.03 7.17 4.04
C PRO A 82 -2.46 7.79 5.39
N ARG A 83 -1.79 7.43 6.48
CA ARG A 83 -2.11 7.94 7.83
C ARG A 83 -1.60 9.37 8.09
N ASP A 84 -0.55 9.78 7.39
CA ASP A 84 0.01 11.11 7.35
C ASP A 84 0.13 11.51 5.87
N LEU A 85 -0.70 12.45 5.44
CA LEU A 85 -0.84 12.83 4.03
C LEU A 85 0.44 13.49 3.49
N GLU A 86 1.12 14.30 4.28
CA GLU A 86 2.36 14.95 3.88
C GLU A 86 3.45 13.90 3.61
N SER A 87 3.67 13.00 4.57
CA SER A 87 4.60 11.88 4.40
C SER A 87 4.21 10.98 3.24
N THR A 88 2.91 10.72 3.04
CA THR A 88 2.42 9.86 1.95
C THR A 88 2.77 10.44 0.59
N VAL A 89 2.48 11.73 0.36
CA VAL A 89 2.80 12.42 -0.89
C VAL A 89 4.32 12.44 -1.13
N ARG A 90 5.10 12.71 -0.09
CA ARG A 90 6.56 12.70 -0.17
C ARG A 90 7.10 11.30 -0.49
N ILE A 91 6.56 10.25 0.15
CA ILE A 91 6.94 8.85 -0.14
C ILE A 91 6.59 8.50 -1.58
N ARG A 92 5.40 8.91 -2.09
CA ARG A 92 5.03 8.68 -3.51
C ARG A 92 6.04 9.30 -4.47
N ALA A 93 6.47 10.55 -4.20
CA ALA A 93 7.48 11.23 -5.01
C ALA A 93 8.86 10.54 -4.94
N LEU A 94 9.25 10.01 -3.77
CA LEU A 94 10.51 9.29 -3.58
C LEU A 94 10.55 7.93 -4.27
N MET A 95 9.38 7.30 -4.56
CA MET A 95 9.29 5.91 -5.02
C MET A 95 8.54 5.76 -6.35
N PRO A 96 8.98 6.40 -7.45
CA PRO A 96 8.25 6.44 -8.72
C PRO A 96 8.09 5.08 -9.40
N ASN A 97 8.98 4.11 -9.14
CA ASN A 97 8.94 2.78 -9.76
C ASN A 97 8.26 1.72 -8.89
N CYS A 98 7.82 2.05 -7.68
CA CYS A 98 7.18 1.10 -6.78
C CYS A 98 5.66 1.14 -6.88
N ILE A 99 5.03 -0.01 -6.95
CA ILE A 99 3.58 -0.14 -6.69
C ILE A 99 3.38 -0.08 -5.17
N PHE A 100 2.43 0.72 -4.71
CA PHE A 100 2.06 0.78 -3.29
C PHE A 100 0.92 -0.19 -2.98
N LEU A 101 1.10 -1.01 -1.96
CA LEU A 101 0.03 -1.72 -1.28
C LEU A 101 -0.50 -0.79 -0.18
N VAL A 102 -1.76 -0.36 -0.32
CA VAL A 102 -2.38 0.66 0.55
C VAL A 102 -3.38 -0.01 1.49
N PRO A 103 -3.00 -0.28 2.74
CA PRO A 103 -3.88 -0.87 3.74
C PRO A 103 -4.72 0.18 4.47
N GLY A 104 -5.74 -0.28 5.19
CA GLY A 104 -6.47 0.53 6.18
C GLY A 104 -7.74 1.20 5.65
N PHE A 105 -8.12 1.00 4.39
CA PHE A 105 -9.37 1.53 3.85
C PHE A 105 -10.60 0.99 4.62
N GLY A 106 -11.51 1.88 4.95
CA GLY A 106 -12.76 1.58 5.66
C GLY A 106 -12.54 1.17 7.11
N ALA A 107 -12.20 -0.07 7.38
CA ALA A 107 -12.12 -0.65 8.72
C ALA A 107 -11.13 0.04 9.69
N GLN A 108 -10.17 0.81 9.18
CA GLN A 108 -9.22 1.61 9.97
C GLN A 108 -9.45 3.12 9.79
N GLY A 109 -10.60 3.51 9.24
CA GLY A 109 -11.02 4.90 9.09
C GLY A 109 -10.33 5.68 7.98
N ARG A 110 -9.57 5.02 7.06
CA ARG A 110 -8.96 5.71 5.92
C ARG A 110 -9.99 5.93 4.82
N THR A 111 -9.98 7.15 4.27
CA THR A 111 -10.88 7.57 3.20
C THR A 111 -10.31 7.28 1.81
N ALA A 112 -11.16 7.36 0.80
CA ALA A 112 -10.72 7.23 -0.59
C ALA A 112 -9.80 8.38 -1.02
N ASP A 113 -10.09 9.61 -0.57
CA ASP A 113 -9.24 10.79 -0.84
C ASP A 113 -7.82 10.64 -0.27
N GLU A 114 -7.71 10.08 0.95
CA GLU A 114 -6.41 9.76 1.54
C GLU A 114 -5.70 8.69 0.72
N ALA A 115 -6.40 7.62 0.32
CA ALA A 115 -5.83 6.55 -0.49
C ALA A 115 -5.38 7.05 -1.88
N ALA A 116 -6.10 8.02 -2.46
CA ALA A 116 -5.76 8.63 -3.75
C ALA A 116 -4.35 9.26 -3.75
N LYS A 117 -3.86 9.75 -2.59
CA LYS A 117 -2.49 10.30 -2.47
C LYS A 117 -1.37 9.26 -2.67
N CYS A 118 -1.71 7.98 -2.61
CA CYS A 118 -0.77 6.90 -2.90
C CYS A 118 -0.61 6.62 -4.40
N PHE A 119 -1.54 7.09 -5.23
CA PHE A 119 -1.52 6.91 -6.68
C PHE A 119 -0.64 7.96 -7.36
N LYS A 120 -0.26 7.67 -8.59
CA LYS A 120 0.29 8.66 -9.52
C LYS A 120 -0.84 9.50 -10.13
N PRO A 121 -0.52 10.66 -10.73
CA PRO A 121 -1.54 11.50 -11.39
C PRO A 121 -2.33 10.80 -12.51
N ASP A 122 -1.77 9.74 -13.09
CA ASP A 122 -2.41 8.93 -14.12
C ASP A 122 -3.35 7.84 -13.55
N GLY A 123 -3.59 7.83 -12.25
CA GLY A 123 -4.43 6.85 -11.57
C GLY A 123 -3.79 5.46 -11.40
N THR A 124 -2.49 5.33 -11.62
CA THR A 124 -1.74 4.07 -11.47
C THR A 124 -0.83 4.07 -10.25
N GLY A 125 -0.09 3.00 -10.01
CA GLY A 125 0.97 2.92 -9.01
C GLY A 125 0.54 2.53 -7.61
N ALA A 126 -0.73 2.21 -7.37
CA ALA A 126 -1.18 1.71 -6.07
C ALA A 126 -2.27 0.63 -6.19
N ILE A 127 -2.35 -0.22 -5.17
CA ILE A 127 -3.38 -1.25 -4.96
C ILE A 127 -3.99 -0.99 -3.58
N VAL A 128 -5.23 -0.53 -3.53
CA VAL A 128 -5.95 -0.34 -2.25
C VAL A 128 -6.53 -1.66 -1.79
N THR A 129 -6.35 -1.98 -0.50
CA THR A 129 -6.87 -3.21 0.08
C THR A 129 -7.92 -2.93 1.15
N ALA A 130 -9.03 -3.66 1.07
CA ALA A 130 -10.08 -3.68 2.07
C ALA A 130 -10.36 -5.14 2.45
N SER A 131 -10.19 -5.48 3.71
CA SER A 131 -10.44 -6.85 4.20
C SER A 131 -11.74 -6.91 5.00
N ARG A 132 -11.74 -6.45 6.25
CA ARG A 132 -12.90 -6.59 7.17
C ARG A 132 -14.16 -5.94 6.64
N SER A 133 -14.07 -4.72 6.09
CA SER A 133 -15.22 -3.98 5.54
C SER A 133 -15.85 -4.64 4.31
N VAL A 134 -15.16 -5.58 3.66
CA VAL A 134 -15.69 -6.33 2.52
C VAL A 134 -16.03 -7.76 2.92
N ILE A 135 -15.07 -8.49 3.53
CA ILE A 135 -15.23 -9.92 3.83
C ILE A 135 -16.32 -10.18 4.89
N TYR A 136 -16.46 -9.27 5.87
CA TYR A 136 -17.48 -9.37 6.92
C TYR A 136 -18.69 -8.47 6.70
N ALA A 137 -18.94 -8.04 5.45
CA ALA A 137 -20.08 -7.18 5.10
C ALA A 137 -21.44 -7.76 5.51
N TYR A 138 -21.56 -9.09 5.59
CA TYR A 138 -22.77 -9.77 6.07
C TYR A 138 -23.04 -9.53 7.57
N GLU A 139 -22.12 -9.00 8.34
CA GLU A 139 -22.32 -8.55 9.73
C GLU A 139 -22.80 -7.10 9.81
N ASP A 140 -22.62 -6.31 8.75
CA ASP A 140 -23.00 -4.90 8.69
C ASP A 140 -24.49 -4.76 8.30
N ALA A 141 -25.25 -4.01 9.11
CA ALA A 141 -26.66 -3.74 8.88
C ALA A 141 -26.93 -3.06 7.52
N LYS A 142 -25.94 -2.34 6.97
CA LYS A 142 -26.01 -1.69 5.67
C LYS A 142 -26.25 -2.66 4.51
N TYR A 143 -25.65 -3.85 4.58
CA TYR A 143 -25.71 -4.87 3.53
C TYR A 143 -26.68 -6.01 3.88
N ARG A 144 -27.03 -6.14 5.16
CA ARG A 144 -27.86 -7.23 5.68
C ARG A 144 -29.34 -6.89 5.52
N SER A 145 -30.03 -7.60 4.63
CA SER A 145 -31.48 -7.56 4.52
C SER A 145 -32.07 -8.97 4.46
N ALA A 146 -33.37 -9.11 4.77
CA ALA A 146 -34.03 -10.41 4.81
C ALA A 146 -33.97 -11.08 3.44
N GLY A 147 -33.47 -12.33 3.41
CA GLY A 147 -33.36 -13.14 2.21
C GLY A 147 -32.08 -12.94 1.38
N ILE A 148 -31.18 -12.05 1.78
CA ILE A 148 -29.86 -11.87 1.14
C ILE A 148 -28.84 -12.77 1.82
N ASP A 149 -28.08 -13.55 1.04
CA ASP A 149 -27.01 -14.39 1.56
C ASP A 149 -25.71 -13.58 1.81
N TRP A 150 -24.76 -14.21 2.50
CA TRP A 150 -23.49 -13.54 2.83
C TRP A 150 -22.66 -13.21 1.59
N GLN A 151 -22.74 -14.01 0.52
CA GLN A 151 -22.04 -13.80 -0.74
C GLN A 151 -22.51 -12.52 -1.42
N GLU A 152 -23.82 -12.28 -1.42
CA GLU A 152 -24.40 -11.05 -1.97
C GLU A 152 -24.01 -9.82 -1.17
N CYS A 153 -23.95 -9.92 0.17
CA CYS A 153 -23.45 -8.85 1.04
C CYS A 153 -22.00 -8.49 0.71
N VAL A 154 -21.11 -9.49 0.59
CA VAL A 154 -19.71 -9.31 0.22
C VAL A 154 -19.58 -8.70 -1.18
N ALA A 155 -20.35 -9.19 -2.14
CA ALA A 155 -20.33 -8.67 -3.50
C ALA A 155 -20.81 -7.21 -3.57
N ALA A 156 -21.83 -6.82 -2.80
CA ALA A 156 -22.31 -5.44 -2.70
C ALA A 156 -21.25 -4.52 -2.11
N ALA A 157 -20.63 -4.92 -0.99
CA ALA A 157 -19.56 -4.16 -0.35
C ALA A 157 -18.32 -4.02 -1.26
N CYS A 158 -17.98 -5.07 -2.00
CA CYS A 158 -16.88 -5.00 -2.97
C CYS A 158 -17.17 -4.01 -4.11
N ARG A 159 -18.38 -4.03 -4.68
CA ARG A 159 -18.79 -3.07 -5.72
C ARG A 159 -18.73 -1.63 -5.22
N GLU A 160 -19.24 -1.38 -4.02
CA GLU A 160 -19.20 -0.06 -3.40
C GLU A 160 -17.76 0.41 -3.15
N PHE A 161 -16.91 -0.45 -2.59
CA PHE A 161 -15.50 -0.16 -2.39
C PHE A 161 -14.81 0.24 -3.71
N VAL A 162 -15.01 -0.53 -4.77
CA VAL A 162 -14.43 -0.24 -6.10
C VAL A 162 -14.97 1.09 -6.66
N ALA A 163 -16.28 1.35 -6.53
CA ALA A 163 -16.89 2.60 -7.00
C ALA A 163 -16.30 3.81 -6.27
N THR A 164 -16.20 3.74 -4.94
CA THR A 164 -15.66 4.82 -4.10
C THR A 164 -14.21 5.14 -4.43
N VAL A 165 -13.34 4.13 -4.62
CA VAL A 165 -11.95 4.37 -5.01
C VAL A 165 -11.85 4.95 -6.43
N ARG A 166 -12.68 4.48 -7.37
CA ARG A 166 -12.70 5.00 -8.75
C ARG A 166 -13.16 6.45 -8.86
N GLU A 167 -14.06 6.88 -7.98
CA GLU A 167 -14.58 8.24 -7.98
C GLU A 167 -13.51 9.29 -7.69
N VAL A 168 -12.60 9.02 -6.75
CA VAL A 168 -11.53 9.93 -6.36
C VAL A 168 -10.31 9.87 -7.28
N LEU A 169 -10.26 8.93 -8.22
CA LEU A 169 -9.18 8.79 -9.20
C LEU A 169 -9.54 9.36 -10.59
N ARG A 170 -10.74 9.94 -10.73
CA ARG A 170 -11.18 10.63 -11.96
C ARG A 170 -10.71 12.08 -11.99
#